data_64a281eef5ca196b8e3145719e6d9abb
#
_entry.id   64a281eef5ca196b8e3145719e6d9abb
#
_cell.length_a   1.000
_cell.length_b   1.000
_cell.length_c   1.000
_cell.angle_alpha   90.00
_cell.angle_beta   90.00
_cell.angle_gamma   90.00
#
_symmetry.space_group_name_H-M   'P 1'
#
loop_
_entity.id
_entity.type
_entity.pdbx_description
1 polymer ?
#
loop_
_entity_poly.entity_id
_entity_poly.type
_entity_poly.pdbx_seq_one_letter_code
_entity_poly.pdbx_strand_id
1 'polypeptide(L)'
;IMNNIQIRNYQPGDFQQLCAIFIRAVTMTASQHYSPQQIAAWAQIDESRWKEKLAKSQVRVAVINAQPVGFISRIEHYIDMLFVDPEYTRRGVASALLKPLIKSESELTVDASITAKPFFERYGFQTVKQQRVECRGTWFTNFYMRYKPQY
;
A
#
# COMPACT_ATOMS: atom_id res chain seq x y z
N ILE A 1 25.53 0.06 3.35
CA ILE A 1 25.18 -0.98 2.37
C ILE A 1 23.86 -0.62 1.72
N MET A 2 23.88 -0.44 0.43
CA MET A 2 22.67 -0.12 -0.30
C MET A 2 21.88 -1.40 -0.57
N ASN A 3 20.63 -1.38 -0.17
CA ASN A 3 19.71 -2.45 -0.55
C ASN A 3 19.42 -2.35 -2.03
N ASN A 4 19.65 -3.44 -2.73
CA ASN A 4 19.37 -3.49 -4.16
C ASN A 4 17.89 -3.85 -4.37
N ILE A 5 17.05 -2.81 -4.41
CA ILE A 5 15.61 -2.97 -4.59
C ILE A 5 15.31 -3.06 -6.09
N GLN A 6 14.69 -4.17 -6.48
CA GLN A 6 14.20 -4.33 -7.85
C GLN A 6 12.68 -4.19 -7.85
N ILE A 7 12.15 -3.48 -8.84
CA ILE A 7 10.71 -3.32 -9.02
C ILE A 7 10.33 -4.09 -10.28
N ARG A 8 9.37 -4.98 -10.16
CA ARG A 8 8.89 -5.77 -11.29
C ARG A 8 7.39 -5.96 -11.27
N ASN A 9 6.84 -6.45 -12.35
CA ASN A 9 5.41 -6.75 -12.43
C ASN A 9 5.06 -7.93 -11.52
N TYR A 10 3.85 -7.86 -10.98
CA TYR A 10 3.26 -8.97 -10.23
C TYR A 10 3.05 -10.18 -11.12
N GLN A 11 3.28 -11.36 -10.57
CA GLN A 11 3.01 -12.64 -11.20
C GLN A 11 2.13 -13.46 -10.26
N PRO A 12 1.24 -14.33 -10.78
CA PRO A 12 0.36 -15.14 -9.92
C PRO A 12 1.09 -15.93 -8.83
N GLY A 13 2.32 -16.35 -9.09
CA GLY A 13 3.14 -17.04 -8.11
C GLY A 13 3.54 -16.18 -6.90
N ASP A 14 3.36 -14.87 -6.96
CA ASP A 14 3.65 -13.98 -5.85
C ASP A 14 2.52 -13.90 -4.82
N PHE A 15 1.35 -14.45 -5.14
CA PHE A 15 0.12 -14.18 -4.38
C PHE A 15 0.28 -14.42 -2.88
N GLN A 16 0.81 -15.59 -2.50
CA GLN A 16 0.92 -15.94 -1.07
C GLN A 16 1.87 -14.99 -0.33
N GLN A 17 2.93 -14.57 -0.99
CA GLN A 17 3.90 -13.64 -0.39
C GLN A 17 3.30 -12.25 -0.22
N LEU A 18 2.49 -11.78 -1.18
CA LEU A 18 1.79 -10.50 -1.03
C LEU A 18 0.77 -10.55 0.11
N CYS A 19 0.06 -11.66 0.25
CA CYS A 19 -0.86 -11.85 1.38
C CYS A 19 -0.11 -11.77 2.71
N ALA A 20 1.04 -12.42 2.81
CA ALA A 20 1.84 -12.39 4.03
C ALA A 20 2.35 -10.99 4.35
N ILE A 21 2.80 -10.25 3.34
CA ILE A 21 3.25 -8.86 3.51
C ILE A 21 2.10 -8.00 4.06
N PHE A 22 0.91 -8.12 3.48
CA PHE A 22 -0.26 -7.36 3.92
C PHE A 22 -0.58 -7.65 5.39
N ILE A 23 -0.70 -8.93 5.75
CA ILE A 23 -1.03 -9.33 7.12
C ILE A 23 0.01 -8.80 8.10
N ARG A 24 1.30 -8.94 7.78
CA ARG A 24 2.37 -8.47 8.66
C ARG A 24 2.38 -6.94 8.77
N ALA A 25 2.18 -6.23 7.67
CA ALA A 25 2.14 -4.77 7.68
C ALA A 25 0.98 -4.25 8.55
N VAL A 26 -0.20 -4.83 8.41
CA VAL A 26 -1.36 -4.43 9.20
C VAL A 26 -1.16 -4.77 10.68
N THR A 27 -0.75 -5.99 10.98
CA THR A 27 -0.65 -6.44 12.37
C THR A 27 0.53 -5.81 13.13
N MET A 28 1.63 -5.53 12.45
CA MET A 28 2.85 -5.05 13.11
C MET A 28 3.08 -3.54 12.96
N THR A 29 2.67 -2.94 11.85
CA THR A 29 2.91 -1.51 11.61
C THR A 29 1.68 -0.66 11.88
N ALA A 30 0.55 -1.00 11.29
CA ALA A 30 -0.68 -0.23 11.45
C ALA A 30 -1.25 -0.33 12.87
N SER A 31 -0.89 -1.37 13.62
CA SER A 31 -1.32 -1.55 15.00
C SER A 31 -0.89 -0.43 15.93
N GLN A 32 0.06 0.41 15.52
CA GLN A 32 0.45 1.58 16.29
C GLN A 32 -0.63 2.68 16.28
N HIS A 33 -1.54 2.66 15.32
CA HIS A 33 -2.53 3.72 15.09
C HIS A 33 -3.97 3.24 15.11
N TYR A 34 -4.19 1.95 15.24
CA TYR A 34 -5.52 1.34 15.22
C TYR A 34 -5.66 0.36 16.38
N SER A 35 -6.89 0.19 16.86
CA SER A 35 -7.16 -0.72 17.98
C SER A 35 -7.00 -2.18 17.59
N PRO A 36 -6.83 -3.09 18.58
CA PRO A 36 -6.80 -4.52 18.28
C PRO A 36 -8.05 -5.01 17.53
N GLN A 37 -9.22 -4.47 17.84
CA GLN A 37 -10.45 -4.83 17.13
C GLN A 37 -10.40 -4.39 15.67
N GLN A 38 -9.90 -3.18 15.41
CA GLN A 38 -9.73 -2.67 14.06
C GLN A 38 -8.72 -3.51 13.27
N ILE A 39 -7.60 -3.85 13.90
CA ILE A 39 -6.58 -4.67 13.25
C ILE A 39 -7.15 -6.05 12.91
N ALA A 40 -7.89 -6.68 13.81
CA ALA A 40 -8.48 -7.99 13.56
C ALA A 40 -9.46 -7.95 12.38
N ALA A 41 -10.22 -6.87 12.24
CA ALA A 41 -11.15 -6.72 11.11
C ALA A 41 -10.41 -6.48 9.79
N TRP A 42 -9.32 -5.72 9.83
CA TRP A 42 -8.57 -5.34 8.63
C TRP A 42 -7.65 -6.46 8.13
N ALA A 43 -6.98 -7.18 9.04
CA ALA A 43 -5.99 -8.20 8.71
C ALA A 43 -6.63 -9.52 8.31
N GLN A 44 -7.55 -9.47 7.36
CA GLN A 44 -8.22 -10.65 6.81
C GLN A 44 -8.18 -10.59 5.29
N ILE A 45 -8.04 -11.74 4.67
CA ILE A 45 -7.99 -11.84 3.22
C ILE A 45 -9.03 -12.85 2.73
N ASP A 46 -9.90 -12.39 1.84
CA ASP A 46 -10.71 -13.25 1.02
C ASP A 46 -9.89 -13.55 -0.23
N GLU A 47 -9.34 -14.75 -0.33
CA GLU A 47 -8.39 -15.07 -1.40
C GLU A 47 -8.97 -14.91 -2.79
N SER A 48 -10.22 -15.33 -3.01
CA SER A 48 -10.85 -15.22 -4.33
C SER A 48 -10.98 -13.76 -4.76
N ARG A 49 -11.43 -12.91 -3.84
CA ARG A 49 -11.59 -11.47 -4.13
C ARG A 49 -10.26 -10.80 -4.34
N TRP A 50 -9.24 -11.16 -3.58
CA TRP A 50 -7.90 -10.59 -3.73
C TRP A 50 -7.29 -10.98 -5.07
N LYS A 51 -7.40 -12.25 -5.47
CA LYS A 51 -6.89 -12.71 -6.76
C LYS A 51 -7.55 -11.96 -7.91
N GLU A 52 -8.87 -11.79 -7.85
CA GLU A 52 -9.61 -11.04 -8.86
C GLU A 52 -9.17 -9.58 -8.91
N LYS A 53 -9.04 -8.95 -7.75
CA LYS A 53 -8.62 -7.56 -7.64
C LYS A 53 -7.21 -7.35 -8.20
N LEU A 54 -6.27 -8.22 -7.86
CA LEU A 54 -4.90 -8.12 -8.36
C LEU A 54 -4.85 -8.33 -9.87
N ALA A 55 -5.70 -9.22 -10.41
CA ALA A 55 -5.75 -9.46 -11.85
C ALA A 55 -6.28 -8.25 -12.63
N LYS A 56 -7.11 -7.42 -12.02
CA LYS A 56 -7.70 -6.23 -12.63
C LYS A 56 -6.90 -4.96 -12.38
N SER A 57 -5.88 -5.02 -11.55
CA SER A 57 -5.08 -3.87 -11.14
C SER A 57 -3.72 -3.91 -11.84
N GLN A 58 -3.07 -2.76 -11.89
CA GLN A 58 -1.65 -2.70 -12.20
C GLN A 58 -0.88 -2.86 -10.92
N VAL A 59 -0.10 -3.93 -10.82
CA VAL A 59 0.58 -4.29 -9.59
C VAL A 59 2.09 -4.39 -9.84
N ARG A 60 2.86 -3.70 -9.00
CA ARG A 60 4.32 -3.78 -8.98
C ARG A 60 4.77 -4.37 -7.65
N VAL A 61 5.77 -5.20 -7.72
CA VAL A 61 6.35 -5.87 -6.56
C VAL A 61 7.78 -5.40 -6.37
N ALA A 62 8.12 -5.04 -5.14
CA ALA A 62 9.50 -4.72 -4.76
C ALA A 62 10.17 -5.98 -4.25
N VAL A 63 11.37 -6.25 -4.74
CA VAL A 63 12.12 -7.48 -4.45
C VAL A 63 13.50 -7.12 -3.95
N ILE A 64 13.92 -7.77 -2.86
CA ILE A 64 15.29 -7.69 -2.34
C ILE A 64 15.79 -9.12 -2.17
N ASN A 65 16.95 -9.43 -2.76
CA ASN A 65 17.54 -10.78 -2.71
C ASN A 65 16.52 -11.86 -3.11
N ALA A 66 15.85 -11.64 -4.24
CA ALA A 66 14.85 -12.54 -4.81
C ALA A 66 13.58 -12.72 -3.95
N GLN A 67 13.41 -11.96 -2.87
CA GLN A 67 12.24 -12.04 -2.00
C GLN A 67 11.35 -10.82 -2.18
N PRO A 68 10.05 -11.00 -2.43
CA PRO A 68 9.09 -9.90 -2.38
C PRO A 68 9.06 -9.28 -0.98
N VAL A 69 9.21 -7.95 -0.92
CA VAL A 69 9.25 -7.22 0.35
C VAL A 69 8.22 -6.10 0.42
N GLY A 70 7.54 -5.83 -0.68
CA GLY A 70 6.50 -4.82 -0.72
C GLY A 70 5.79 -4.84 -2.05
N PHE A 71 4.65 -4.18 -2.13
CA PHE A 71 3.92 -4.08 -3.39
C PHE A 71 3.03 -2.85 -3.41
N ILE A 72 2.71 -2.40 -4.62
CA ILE A 72 1.76 -1.32 -4.85
C ILE A 72 0.79 -1.78 -5.93
N SER A 73 -0.50 -1.48 -5.74
CA SER A 73 -1.51 -1.74 -6.76
C SER A 73 -2.26 -0.46 -7.08
N ARG A 74 -2.62 -0.29 -8.34
CA ARG A 74 -3.45 0.83 -8.76
C ARG A 74 -4.47 0.40 -9.82
N ILE A 75 -5.59 1.11 -9.81
CA ILE A 75 -6.61 1.02 -10.85
C ILE A 75 -6.73 2.45 -11.38
N GLU A 76 -6.33 2.66 -12.65
CA GLU A 76 -6.24 4.00 -13.24
C GLU A 76 -5.39 4.92 -12.38
N HIS A 77 -5.95 5.97 -11.81
CA HIS A 77 -5.22 6.95 -10.98
C HIS A 77 -5.34 6.68 -9.48
N TYR A 78 -6.08 5.65 -9.10
CA TYR A 78 -6.33 5.33 -7.70
C TYR A 78 -5.34 4.28 -7.20
N ILE A 79 -4.57 4.64 -6.18
CA ILE A 79 -3.69 3.70 -5.49
C ILE A 79 -4.53 2.94 -4.49
N ASP A 80 -4.70 1.64 -4.72
CA ASP A 80 -5.56 0.80 -3.90
C ASP A 80 -4.81 0.16 -2.75
N MET A 81 -3.58 -0.27 -2.99
CA MET A 81 -2.75 -0.90 -1.95
C MET A 81 -1.29 -0.44 -2.06
N LEU A 82 -0.67 -0.24 -0.92
CA LEU A 82 0.76 -0.02 -0.80
C LEU A 82 1.19 -0.57 0.57
N PHE A 83 1.87 -1.70 0.54
CA PHE A 83 2.31 -2.38 1.76
C PHE A 83 3.76 -2.80 1.66
N VAL A 84 4.48 -2.68 2.78
CA VAL A 84 5.89 -3.07 2.89
C VAL A 84 6.02 -4.00 4.09
N ASP A 85 6.79 -5.08 3.90
CA ASP A 85 7.10 -6.00 5.00
C ASP A 85 7.76 -5.20 6.13
N PRO A 86 7.28 -5.34 7.38
CA PRO A 86 7.83 -4.58 8.51
C PRO A 86 9.34 -4.73 8.71
N GLU A 87 9.93 -5.86 8.32
CA GLU A 87 11.38 -6.04 8.41
C GLU A 87 12.16 -5.17 7.43
N TYR A 88 11.48 -4.62 6.44
CA TYR A 88 12.11 -3.83 5.37
C TYR A 88 11.65 -2.38 5.36
N THR A 89 11.06 -1.90 6.45
CA THR A 89 10.71 -0.48 6.58
C THR A 89 11.97 0.38 6.72
N ARG A 90 11.84 1.66 6.33
CA ARG A 90 12.94 2.65 6.36
C ARG A 90 14.11 2.30 5.43
N ARG A 91 13.87 1.47 4.42
CA ARG A 91 14.89 1.12 3.42
C ARG A 91 14.54 1.66 2.03
N GLY A 92 13.53 2.53 1.94
CA GLY A 92 13.15 3.13 0.67
C GLY A 92 12.27 2.25 -0.22
N VAL A 93 11.70 1.17 0.30
CA VAL A 93 10.86 0.26 -0.50
C VAL A 93 9.59 0.96 -0.97
N ALA A 94 8.85 1.61 -0.07
CA ALA A 94 7.63 2.32 -0.43
C ALA A 94 7.91 3.43 -1.43
N SER A 95 9.01 4.17 -1.25
CA SER A 95 9.43 5.21 -2.18
C SER A 95 9.74 4.66 -3.56
N ALA A 96 10.45 3.53 -3.62
CA ALA A 96 10.79 2.89 -4.89
C ALA A 96 9.54 2.44 -5.64
N LEU A 97 8.49 2.04 -4.91
CA LEU A 97 7.23 1.65 -5.53
C LEU A 97 6.40 2.85 -5.99
N LEU A 98 6.42 3.95 -5.24
CA LEU A 98 5.58 5.12 -5.55
C LEU A 98 6.19 6.04 -6.60
N LYS A 99 7.49 6.27 -6.58
CA LYS A 99 8.15 7.25 -7.46
C LYS A 99 7.86 7.06 -8.96
N PRO A 100 7.87 5.84 -9.50
CA PRO A 100 7.53 5.67 -10.92
C PRO A 100 6.12 6.14 -11.27
N LEU A 101 5.16 5.98 -10.36
CA LEU A 101 3.79 6.45 -10.58
C LEU A 101 3.73 7.98 -10.60
N ILE A 102 4.42 8.63 -9.68
CA ILE A 102 4.48 10.10 -9.63
C ILE A 102 5.06 10.68 -10.92
N LYS A 103 6.06 10.00 -11.50
CA LYS A 103 6.69 10.46 -12.74
C LYS A 103 5.81 10.27 -13.95
N SER A 104 5.00 9.23 -13.99
CA SER A 104 4.24 8.84 -15.18
C SER A 104 2.81 9.37 -15.21
N GLU A 105 2.26 9.77 -14.07
CA GLU A 105 0.85 10.14 -13.96
C GLU A 105 0.68 11.63 -13.69
N SER A 106 -0.38 12.20 -14.28
CA SER A 106 -0.72 13.61 -14.05
C SER A 106 -1.47 13.81 -12.75
N GLU A 107 -2.10 12.78 -12.24
CA GLU A 107 -2.90 12.85 -11.00
C GLU A 107 -2.94 11.45 -10.37
N LEU A 108 -2.86 11.41 -9.05
CA LEU A 108 -3.02 10.18 -8.28
C LEU A 108 -3.91 10.45 -7.08
N THR A 109 -4.70 9.46 -6.68
CA THR A 109 -5.51 9.52 -5.47
C THR A 109 -5.26 8.28 -4.63
N VAL A 110 -5.51 8.41 -3.32
CA VAL A 110 -5.37 7.31 -2.37
C VAL A 110 -6.28 7.55 -1.18
N ASP A 111 -6.81 6.46 -0.60
CA ASP A 111 -7.43 6.49 0.71
C ASP A 111 -6.38 5.99 1.70
N ALA A 112 -5.63 6.93 2.28
CA ALA A 112 -4.49 6.58 3.11
C ALA A 112 -4.91 6.31 4.56
N SER A 113 -4.34 5.24 5.13
CA SER A 113 -4.49 4.99 6.56
C SER A 113 -3.81 6.09 7.38
N ILE A 114 -4.13 6.16 8.67
CA ILE A 114 -3.43 7.06 9.60
C ILE A 114 -1.93 6.83 9.54
N THR A 115 -1.53 5.57 9.47
CA THR A 115 -0.11 5.18 9.42
C THR A 115 0.57 5.66 8.15
N ALA A 116 -0.10 5.58 7.00
CA ALA A 116 0.48 5.90 5.70
C ALA A 116 0.41 7.39 5.34
N LYS A 117 -0.47 8.15 5.97
CA LYS A 117 -0.67 9.56 5.64
C LYS A 117 0.63 10.38 5.61
N PRO A 118 1.52 10.31 6.62
CA PRO A 118 2.77 11.10 6.57
C PRO A 118 3.66 10.76 5.38
N PHE A 119 3.68 9.50 4.97
CA PHE A 119 4.45 9.08 3.81
C PHE A 119 3.94 9.76 2.55
N PHE A 120 2.63 9.72 2.31
CA PHE A 120 2.05 10.35 1.12
C PHE A 120 2.23 11.87 1.15
N GLU A 121 2.12 12.51 2.32
CA GLU A 121 2.37 13.94 2.44
C GLU A 121 3.78 14.32 2.01
N ARG A 122 4.78 13.51 2.36
CA ARG A 122 6.15 13.78 1.95
C ARG A 122 6.34 13.75 0.44
N TYR A 123 5.50 13.02 -0.28
CA TYR A 123 5.58 12.93 -1.74
C TYR A 123 4.61 13.87 -2.45
N GLY A 124 4.06 14.85 -1.74
CA GLY A 124 3.27 15.90 -2.35
C GLY A 124 1.78 15.63 -2.42
N PHE A 125 1.30 14.57 -1.78
CA PHE A 125 -0.14 14.34 -1.67
C PHE A 125 -0.72 15.28 -0.62
N GLN A 126 -1.91 15.82 -0.92
CA GLN A 126 -2.64 16.68 -0.01
C GLN A 126 -3.93 16.01 0.43
N THR A 127 -4.27 16.16 1.70
CA THR A 127 -5.53 15.62 2.23
C THR A 127 -6.69 16.45 1.70
N VAL A 128 -7.61 15.78 1.01
CA VAL A 128 -8.86 16.40 0.55
C VAL A 128 -9.89 16.34 1.66
N LYS A 129 -10.01 15.17 2.31
CA LYS A 129 -10.90 15.03 3.48
C LYS A 129 -10.48 13.85 4.35
N GLN A 130 -10.78 14.00 5.63
CA GLN A 130 -10.77 12.89 6.58
C GLN A 130 -12.11 12.19 6.48
N GLN A 131 -12.10 10.87 6.52
CA GLN A 131 -13.32 10.09 6.35
C GLN A 131 -13.32 8.87 7.26
N ARG A 132 -14.51 8.31 7.45
CA ARG A 132 -14.68 7.05 8.16
C ARG A 132 -15.20 6.01 7.19
N VAL A 133 -14.58 4.85 7.21
CA VAL A 133 -14.92 3.73 6.34
C VAL A 133 -15.19 2.50 7.18
N GLU A 134 -16.10 1.65 6.71
CA GLU A 134 -16.44 0.41 7.41
C GLU A 134 -15.74 -0.76 6.74
N CYS A 135 -15.18 -1.64 7.58
CA CYS A 135 -14.60 -2.90 7.15
C CYS A 135 -15.06 -3.98 8.12
N ARG A 136 -15.86 -4.92 7.64
CA ARG A 136 -16.38 -6.05 8.42
C ARG A 136 -17.02 -5.61 9.74
N GLY A 137 -17.87 -4.58 9.65
CA GLY A 137 -18.59 -4.06 10.81
C GLY A 137 -17.82 -3.16 11.73
N THR A 138 -16.56 -2.88 11.44
CA THR A 138 -15.69 -2.04 12.24
C THR A 138 -15.36 -0.77 11.49
N TRP A 139 -15.40 0.38 12.15
CA TRP A 139 -15.18 1.69 11.55
C TRP A 139 -13.74 2.13 11.69
N PHE A 140 -13.19 2.73 10.61
CA PHE A 140 -11.82 3.23 10.54
C PHE A 140 -11.81 4.66 10.09
N THR A 141 -10.90 5.46 10.65
CA THR A 141 -10.55 6.76 10.09
C THR A 141 -9.48 6.56 9.04
N ASN A 142 -9.66 7.16 7.85
CA ASN A 142 -8.61 7.29 6.87
C ASN A 142 -8.73 8.64 6.16
N PHE A 143 -7.86 8.87 5.18
CA PHE A 143 -7.75 10.19 4.55
C PHE A 143 -7.76 10.04 3.04
N TYR A 144 -8.72 10.68 2.40
CA TYR A 144 -8.71 10.78 0.95
C TYR A 144 -7.69 11.84 0.55
N MET A 145 -6.67 11.44 -0.20
CA MET A 145 -5.55 12.30 -0.56
C MET A 145 -5.37 12.34 -2.06
N ARG A 146 -4.85 13.45 -2.56
CA ARG A 146 -4.64 13.67 -3.99
C ARG A 146 -3.26 14.25 -4.24
N TYR A 147 -2.60 13.72 -5.27
CA TYR A 147 -1.38 14.27 -5.81
C TYR A 147 -1.67 14.90 -7.16
N LYS A 148 -1.24 16.15 -7.35
CA LYS A 148 -1.23 16.82 -8.64
C LYS A 148 0.15 17.40 -8.85
N PRO A 149 0.76 17.17 -10.03
CA PRO A 149 2.05 17.80 -10.33
C PRO A 149 1.92 19.32 -10.25
N GLN A 150 2.95 19.95 -9.71
CA GLN A 150 3.05 21.41 -9.77
C GLN A 150 3.79 21.79 -11.04
N TYR A 151 3.22 22.73 -11.79
CA TYR A 151 3.81 23.25 -13.01
C TYR A 151 4.47 24.59 -12.75
#